data_9afb2ace1e3bc6c409c98c89f9d35db6
#
_entry.id   9afb2ace1e3bc6c409c98c89f9d35db6
#
_cell.length_a   1.000
_cell.length_b   1.000
_cell.length_c   1.000
_cell.angle_alpha   90.00
_cell.angle_beta   90.00
_cell.angle_gamma   90.00
#
_symmetry.space_group_name_H-M   'P 1'
#
loop_
_entity.id
_entity.type
_entity.pdbx_description
1 polymer ?
#
loop_
_entity_poly.entity_id
_entity_poly.type
_entity_poly.pdbx_seq_one_letter_code
_entity_poly.pdbx_strand_id
1 'polypeptide(L)'
;DIDSHFSIKGFPVRLEPSMEISVYRIVQEAISNVRRHADASRVDVQLQFYEKQLMIEITDNGKGFQPAEMVDKSMAVGKMGINGMKQRAEWLGGSLLVKSHKNRGTRILVQIPMPLVKAGELIQQVVEL
;
A
#
# COMPACT_ATOMS: atom_id res chain seq x y z
N ASP A 1 -6.01 -5.85 20.79
CA ASP A 1 -6.92 -5.59 19.67
C ASP A 1 -6.61 -4.26 19.03
N ILE A 2 -6.55 -4.26 17.71
CA ILE A 2 -6.27 -3.05 16.93
C ILE A 2 -7.55 -2.63 16.22
N ASP A 3 -7.92 -1.36 16.41
CA ASP A 3 -9.06 -0.76 15.73
C ASP A 3 -8.67 -0.45 14.29
N SER A 4 -9.34 -1.09 13.34
CA SER A 4 -9.02 -0.98 11.92
C SER A 4 -10.10 -0.20 11.19
N HIS A 5 -9.68 0.80 10.43
CA HIS A 5 -10.56 1.64 9.63
C HIS A 5 -10.16 1.56 8.17
N PHE A 6 -11.12 1.40 7.31
CA PHE A 6 -10.92 1.28 5.87
C PHE A 6 -11.79 2.28 5.15
N SER A 7 -11.21 3.02 4.21
CA SER A 7 -11.96 3.99 3.41
C SER A 7 -11.51 3.98 1.96
N ILE A 8 -12.46 4.28 1.07
CA ILE A 8 -12.21 4.42 -0.36
C ILE A 8 -12.71 5.78 -0.79
N LYS A 9 -11.86 6.54 -1.49
CA LYS A 9 -12.20 7.84 -2.05
C LYS A 9 -12.03 7.82 -3.56
N GLY A 10 -12.79 8.67 -4.25
CA GLY A 10 -12.80 8.74 -5.71
C GLY A 10 -13.78 7.73 -6.30
N PHE A 11 -13.64 7.46 -7.60
CA PHE A 11 -14.47 6.48 -8.29
C PHE A 11 -13.72 5.16 -8.40
N PRO A 12 -14.11 4.14 -7.59
CA PRO A 12 -13.45 2.85 -7.66
C PRO A 12 -13.60 2.24 -9.05
N VAL A 13 -12.48 1.75 -9.56
CA VAL A 13 -12.46 1.01 -10.82
C VAL A 13 -11.88 -0.38 -10.56
N ARG A 14 -12.31 -1.33 -11.38
CA ARG A 14 -11.77 -2.67 -11.29
C ARG A 14 -10.36 -2.69 -11.85
N LEU A 15 -9.43 -3.20 -11.07
CA LEU A 15 -8.05 -3.38 -11.50
C LEU A 15 -7.92 -4.71 -12.24
N GLU A 16 -6.86 -4.82 -13.04
CA GLU A 16 -6.47 -6.11 -13.57
C GLU A 16 -6.24 -7.10 -12.42
N PRO A 17 -6.63 -8.40 -12.56
CA PRO A 17 -6.52 -9.36 -11.44
C PRO A 17 -5.13 -9.46 -10.81
N SER A 18 -4.07 -9.41 -11.61
CA SER A 18 -2.70 -9.44 -11.07
C SER A 18 -2.38 -8.21 -10.23
N MET A 19 -2.88 -7.05 -10.61
CA MET A 19 -2.73 -5.82 -9.83
C MET A 19 -3.51 -5.89 -8.51
N GLU A 20 -4.74 -6.40 -8.56
CA GLU A 20 -5.56 -6.56 -7.36
C GLU A 20 -4.86 -7.45 -6.33
N ILE A 21 -4.26 -8.57 -6.78
CA ILE A 21 -3.52 -9.48 -5.90
C ILE A 21 -2.32 -8.77 -5.29
N SER A 22 -1.56 -8.04 -6.08
CA SER A 22 -0.38 -7.33 -5.57
C SER A 22 -0.76 -6.23 -4.57
N VAL A 23 -1.80 -5.46 -4.87
CA VAL A 23 -2.32 -4.45 -3.96
C VAL A 23 -2.78 -5.10 -2.65
N TYR A 24 -3.54 -6.18 -2.75
CA TYR A 24 -4.01 -6.93 -1.58
C TYR A 24 -2.85 -7.39 -0.71
N ARG A 25 -1.79 -7.94 -1.33
CA ARG A 25 -0.62 -8.41 -0.57
C ARG A 25 0.15 -7.28 0.10
N ILE A 26 0.26 -6.12 -0.55
CA ILE A 26 0.89 -4.94 0.05
C ILE A 26 0.12 -4.53 1.31
N VAL A 27 -1.19 -4.38 1.19
CA VAL A 27 -2.04 -3.98 2.32
C VAL A 27 -2.00 -5.03 3.43
N GLN A 28 -2.09 -6.30 3.07
CA GLN A 28 -2.04 -7.40 4.03
C GLN A 28 -0.73 -7.41 4.81
N GLU A 29 0.40 -7.23 4.13
CA GLU A 29 1.70 -7.19 4.80
C GLU A 29 1.84 -5.97 5.70
N ALA A 30 1.36 -4.81 5.26
CA ALA A 30 1.37 -3.61 6.06
C ALA A 30 0.56 -3.78 7.36
N ILE A 31 -0.64 -4.34 7.26
CA ILE A 31 -1.48 -4.61 8.44
C ILE A 31 -0.83 -5.63 9.34
N SER A 32 -0.24 -6.67 8.77
CA SER A 32 0.51 -7.68 9.54
C SER A 32 1.65 -7.06 10.33
N ASN A 33 2.37 -6.11 9.72
CA ASN A 33 3.44 -5.36 10.41
C ASN A 33 2.91 -4.56 11.58
N VAL A 34 1.75 -3.93 11.43
CA VAL A 34 1.12 -3.19 12.52
C VAL A 34 0.82 -4.12 13.68
N ARG A 35 0.27 -5.28 13.41
CA ARG A 35 -0.08 -6.26 14.45
C ARG A 35 1.14 -6.80 15.19
N ARG A 36 2.24 -7.05 14.48
CA ARG A 36 3.41 -7.71 15.06
C ARG A 36 4.42 -6.76 15.67
N HIS A 37 4.55 -5.55 15.14
CA HIS A 37 5.70 -4.71 15.44
C HIS A 37 5.38 -3.31 15.93
N ALA A 38 4.18 -2.79 15.64
CA ALA A 38 3.92 -1.37 15.86
C ALA A 38 3.47 -1.02 17.26
N ASP A 39 2.95 -1.99 18.02
CA ASP A 39 2.32 -1.72 19.32
C ASP A 39 1.28 -0.61 19.20
N ALA A 40 0.45 -0.71 18.16
CA ALA A 40 -0.54 0.29 17.80
C ALA A 40 -1.92 -0.09 18.33
N SER A 41 -2.75 0.91 18.57
CA SER A 41 -4.17 0.71 18.89
C SER A 41 -5.08 0.95 17.68
N ARG A 42 -4.55 1.58 16.64
CA ARG A 42 -5.34 1.92 15.46
C ARG A 42 -4.51 1.83 14.19
N VAL A 43 -5.15 1.33 13.13
CA VAL A 43 -4.62 1.37 11.77
C VAL A 43 -5.70 1.86 10.82
N ASP A 44 -5.34 2.79 9.97
CA ASP A 44 -6.20 3.34 8.92
C ASP A 44 -5.65 2.96 7.57
N VAL A 45 -6.50 2.41 6.70
CA VAL A 45 -6.17 2.11 5.31
C VAL A 45 -7.08 2.92 4.42
N GLN A 46 -6.51 3.74 3.57
CA GLN A 46 -7.26 4.56 2.63
C GLN A 46 -6.80 4.27 1.21
N LEU A 47 -7.74 3.93 0.34
CA LEU A 47 -7.53 3.86 -1.10
C LEU A 47 -8.13 5.11 -1.72
N GLN A 48 -7.36 5.77 -2.58
CA GLN A 48 -7.86 6.92 -3.31
C GLN A 48 -7.63 6.73 -4.79
N PHE A 49 -8.73 6.70 -5.53
CA PHE A 49 -8.72 6.52 -6.97
C PHE A 49 -8.71 7.87 -7.66
N TYR A 50 -7.59 8.15 -8.34
CA TYR A 50 -7.48 9.29 -9.24
C TYR A 50 -7.63 8.78 -10.68
N GLU A 51 -7.76 9.69 -11.62
CA GLU A 51 -7.92 9.32 -13.03
C GLU A 51 -6.75 8.45 -13.56
N LYS A 52 -5.52 8.76 -13.14
CA LYS A 52 -4.32 8.12 -13.68
C LYS A 52 -3.51 7.34 -12.65
N GLN A 53 -3.97 7.29 -11.42
CA GLN A 53 -3.23 6.60 -10.38
C GLN A 53 -4.13 6.17 -9.23
N LEU A 54 -3.70 5.12 -8.56
CA LEU A 54 -4.26 4.68 -7.28
C LEU A 54 -3.25 5.02 -6.20
N MET A 55 -3.69 5.72 -5.16
CA MET A 55 -2.91 5.97 -3.96
C MET A 55 -3.44 5.11 -2.83
N ILE A 56 -2.54 4.43 -2.13
CA ILE A 56 -2.88 3.64 -0.95
C ILE A 56 -2.08 4.23 0.21
N GLU A 57 -2.77 4.56 1.28
CA GLU A 57 -2.15 5.08 2.49
C GLU A 57 -2.51 4.18 3.66
N ILE A 58 -1.49 3.68 4.35
CA ILE A 58 -1.66 2.86 5.54
C ILE A 58 -0.97 3.59 6.69
N THR A 59 -1.74 3.99 7.70
CA THR A 59 -1.26 4.78 8.82
C THR A 59 -1.57 4.07 10.13
N ASP A 60 -0.59 3.91 10.99
CA ASP A 60 -0.80 3.42 12.34
C ASP A 60 -0.31 4.45 13.37
N ASN A 61 -0.83 4.32 14.57
CA ASN A 61 -0.46 5.17 15.71
C ASN A 61 0.51 4.48 16.67
N GLY A 62 1.29 3.56 16.16
CA GLY A 62 2.19 2.74 16.99
C GLY A 62 3.47 3.44 17.37
N LYS A 63 4.43 2.64 17.80
CA LYS A 63 5.72 3.16 18.29
C LYS A 63 6.63 3.71 17.20
N GLY A 64 6.36 3.39 15.94
CA GLY A 64 7.20 3.84 14.85
C GLY A 64 8.64 3.36 14.96
N PHE A 65 9.47 3.85 14.09
CA PHE A 65 10.92 3.61 14.07
C PHE A 65 11.61 4.79 13.40
N GLN A 66 12.93 4.87 13.56
CA GLN A 66 13.71 5.86 12.82
C GLN A 66 14.20 5.23 11.51
N PRO A 67 13.98 5.87 10.36
CA PRO A 67 14.44 5.34 9.08
C PRO A 67 15.94 5.03 9.05
N ALA A 68 16.76 5.82 9.75
CA ALA A 68 18.19 5.57 9.88
C ALA A 68 18.49 4.25 10.59
N GLU A 69 17.70 3.87 11.57
CA GLU A 69 17.83 2.58 12.26
C GLU A 69 17.53 1.41 11.32
N MET A 70 16.64 1.62 10.36
CA MET A 70 16.30 0.59 9.38
C MET A 70 17.38 0.39 8.32
N VAL A 71 18.04 1.46 7.91
CA VAL A 71 19.15 1.38 6.94
C VAL A 71 20.29 0.59 7.52
N ASP A 72 20.61 0.79 8.80
CA ASP A 72 21.68 0.08 9.49
C ASP A 72 21.29 -1.35 9.89
N LYS A 73 20.01 -1.67 9.85
CA LYS A 73 19.49 -3.00 10.20
C LYS A 73 18.73 -3.58 9.03
N SER A 74 19.44 -3.93 7.96
CA SER A 74 18.83 -4.58 6.79
C SER A 74 17.99 -5.80 7.16
N MET A 75 18.34 -6.50 8.24
CA MET A 75 17.55 -7.63 8.74
C MET A 75 16.18 -7.19 9.29
N ALA A 76 16.09 -6.01 9.92
CA ALA A 76 14.81 -5.50 10.41
C ALA A 76 13.88 -5.15 9.26
N VAL A 77 14.42 -4.56 8.19
CA VAL A 77 13.67 -4.27 6.96
C VAL A 77 13.15 -5.57 6.34
N GLY A 78 13.98 -6.61 6.30
CA GLY A 78 13.57 -7.93 5.81
C GLY A 78 12.46 -8.54 6.64
N LYS A 79 12.54 -8.42 7.98
CA LYS A 79 11.51 -8.92 8.88
C LYS A 79 10.17 -8.22 8.73
N MET A 80 10.18 -6.95 8.34
CA MET A 80 8.97 -6.16 8.14
C MET A 80 8.39 -6.31 6.73
N GLY A 81 9.08 -7.02 5.83
CA GLY A 81 8.60 -7.22 4.47
C GLY A 81 8.53 -5.95 3.63
N ILE A 82 9.16 -4.87 4.08
CA ILE A 82 9.10 -3.57 3.39
C ILE A 82 9.72 -3.66 2.01
N ASN A 83 10.84 -4.37 1.87
CA ASN A 83 11.47 -4.57 0.56
C ASN A 83 10.56 -5.32 -0.40
N GLY A 84 9.84 -6.31 0.08
CA GLY A 84 8.88 -7.05 -0.73
C GLY A 84 7.69 -6.20 -1.15
N MET A 85 7.15 -5.38 -0.24
CA MET A 85 6.08 -4.44 -0.56
C MET A 85 6.54 -3.43 -1.61
N LYS A 86 7.73 -2.88 -1.43
CA LYS A 86 8.32 -1.92 -2.36
C LYS A 86 8.52 -2.54 -3.74
N GLN A 87 9.04 -3.76 -3.79
CA GLN A 87 9.24 -4.48 -5.03
C GLN A 87 7.91 -4.72 -5.76
N ARG A 88 6.87 -5.10 -5.03
CA ARG A 88 5.54 -5.28 -5.62
C ARG A 88 4.99 -3.99 -6.22
N ALA A 89 5.15 -2.87 -5.52
CA ALA A 89 4.73 -1.57 -6.03
C ALA A 89 5.51 -1.20 -7.30
N GLU A 90 6.82 -1.43 -7.30
CA GLU A 90 7.68 -1.16 -8.44
C GLU A 90 7.35 -2.04 -9.65
N TRP A 91 6.99 -3.30 -9.44
CA TRP A 91 6.54 -4.18 -10.51
C TRP A 91 5.25 -3.68 -11.19
N LEU A 92 4.42 -2.95 -10.44
CA LEU A 92 3.23 -2.32 -10.97
C LEU A 92 3.50 -0.95 -11.59
N GLY A 93 4.76 -0.57 -11.71
CA GLY A 93 5.17 0.73 -12.24
C GLY A 93 5.05 1.87 -11.23
N GLY A 94 4.81 1.55 -9.98
CA GLY A 94 4.60 2.53 -8.93
C GLY A 94 5.76 2.67 -7.98
N SER A 95 5.46 3.20 -6.80
CA SER A 95 6.44 3.45 -5.76
C SER A 95 5.83 3.24 -4.38
N LEU A 96 6.70 2.99 -3.41
CA LEU A 96 6.30 2.88 -2.00
C LEU A 96 7.24 3.75 -1.17
N LEU A 97 6.66 4.58 -0.33
CA LEU A 97 7.38 5.46 0.58
C LEU A 97 6.95 5.14 2.00
N VAL A 98 7.92 4.99 2.90
CA VAL A 98 7.67 4.79 4.33
C VAL A 98 8.11 6.03 5.08
N LYS A 99 7.21 6.59 5.87
CA LYS A 99 7.50 7.67 6.80
C LYS A 99 7.22 7.16 8.21
N SER A 100 8.23 7.18 9.05
CA SER A 100 8.09 6.73 10.43
C SER A 100 8.94 7.58 11.34
N HIS A 101 8.42 7.85 12.52
CA HIS A 101 9.13 8.55 13.58
C HIS A 101 8.89 7.82 14.89
N LYS A 102 9.93 7.72 15.68
CA LYS A 102 9.86 7.06 16.99
C LYS A 102 8.73 7.65 17.82
N ASN A 103 7.84 6.79 18.32
CA ASN A 103 6.67 7.14 19.15
C ASN A 103 5.58 7.95 18.42
N ARG A 104 5.61 8.03 17.09
CA ARG A 104 4.61 8.75 16.29
C ARG A 104 3.92 7.88 15.24
N GLY A 105 4.22 6.58 15.26
CA GLY A 105 3.62 5.66 14.29
C GLY A 105 4.32 5.62 12.95
N THR A 106 3.69 4.93 12.01
CA THR A 106 4.23 4.72 10.68
C THR A 106 3.17 5.01 9.63
N ARG A 107 3.59 5.61 8.54
CA ARG A 107 2.75 5.90 7.38
C ARG A 107 3.41 5.31 6.15
N ILE A 108 2.67 4.45 5.44
CA ILE A 108 3.10 3.87 4.18
C ILE A 108 2.26 4.47 3.07
N LEU A 109 2.92 5.01 2.06
CA LEU A 109 2.28 5.59 0.89
C LEU A 109 2.67 4.78 -0.34
N VAL A 110 1.69 4.23 -1.01
CA VAL A 110 1.88 3.48 -2.25
C VAL A 110 1.19 4.23 -3.38
N GLN A 111 1.92 4.47 -4.45
CA GLN A 111 1.39 5.07 -5.66
C GLN A 111 1.51 4.06 -6.79
N ILE A 112 0.40 3.81 -7.47
CA ILE A 112 0.36 2.87 -8.58
C ILE A 112 -0.28 3.59 -9.77
N PRO A 113 0.45 3.71 -10.90
CA PRO A 113 -0.15 4.28 -12.10
C PRO A 113 -1.26 3.36 -12.59
N MET A 114 -2.41 3.94 -12.85
CA MET A 114 -3.52 3.22 -13.45
C MET A 114 -3.31 3.17 -14.96
N PRO A 115 -3.41 2.00 -15.57
CA PRO A 115 -3.37 1.95 -17.02
C PRO A 115 -4.53 2.78 -17.55
N LEU A 116 -4.20 3.70 -18.48
CA LEU A 116 -5.20 4.41 -19.24
C LEU A 116 -5.90 3.40 -20.16
N VAL A 117 -6.97 2.82 -19.66
CA VAL A 117 -7.86 2.08 -20.55
C VAL A 117 -8.65 3.16 -21.31
N LYS A 118 -8.25 3.41 -22.54
CA LYS A 118 -9.04 4.27 -23.41
C LYS A 118 -10.42 3.66 -23.54
N ALA A 119 -11.46 4.50 -23.59
CA ALA A 119 -12.84 4.02 -23.71
C ALA A 119 -12.99 3.02 -24.87
N GLY A 120 -12.28 3.22 -25.97
CA GLY A 120 -12.27 2.30 -27.10
C GLY A 120 -11.69 0.93 -26.80
N GLU A 121 -10.65 0.86 -25.99
CA GLU A 121 -10.06 -0.41 -25.58
C GLU A 121 -10.99 -1.19 -24.64
N LEU A 122 -11.70 -0.50 -23.77
CA LEU A 122 -12.69 -1.13 -22.90
C LEU A 122 -13.84 -1.71 -23.72
N ILE A 123 -14.33 -0.97 -24.69
CA ILE A 123 -15.39 -1.43 -25.61
C ILE A 123 -14.91 -2.64 -26.40
N GLN A 124 -13.66 -2.61 -26.90
CA GLN A 124 -13.05 -3.72 -27.63
C GLN A 124 -13.02 -4.99 -26.76
N GLN A 125 -12.59 -4.88 -25.51
CA GLN A 125 -12.55 -6.01 -24.59
C GLN A 125 -13.94 -6.59 -24.33
N VAL A 126 -14.94 -5.75 -24.19
CA VAL A 126 -16.34 -6.17 -23.98
C VAL A 126 -16.87 -6.88 -25.23
N VAL A 127 -16.57 -6.37 -26.40
CA VAL A 127 -17.03 -6.95 -27.68
C VAL A 127 -16.38 -8.31 -27.94
N GLU A 128 -15.15 -8.54 -27.48
CA GLU A 128 -14.45 -9.82 -27.63
C GLU A 128 -14.90 -10.90 -26.65
N LEU A 129 -15.75 -10.56 -25.70
CA LEU A 129 -16.38 -11.54 -24.83
C LEU A 129 -17.43 -12.33 -25.61
#